data_1fa273624444ab1688b2610f25a2fa41
#
_entry.id   1fa273624444ab1688b2610f25a2fa41
#
_cell.length_a   1.000
_cell.length_b   1.000
_cell.length_c   1.000
_cell.angle_alpha   90.00
_cell.angle_beta   90.00
_cell.angle_gamma   90.00
#
_symmetry.space_group_name_H-M   'P 1'
#
loop_
_entity.id
_entity.type
_entity.pdbx_description
1 polymer ?
#
loop_
_entity_poly.entity_id
_entity_poly.type
_entity_poly.pdbx_seq_one_letter_code
_entity_poly.pdbx_strand_id
1 'polypeptide(L)'
;VWKWDWTNSQLRLLLDAAQWGCAANNGSKNNPCLTGDLLGDWREEILLRNRDGTELRLFTTWIPTGHRLRTLMHNPQYRLSVAWQNVGYNQPPHPSYFLGAGMKPPPQP
;
A
#
# COMPACT_ATOMS: atom_id res chain seq x y z
N VAL A 1 9.04 0.24 5.29
CA VAL A 1 8.78 0.16 3.83
C VAL A 1 10.09 0.35 3.11
N TRP A 2 10.36 -0.55 2.20
CA TRP A 2 11.56 -0.54 1.38
C TRP A 2 11.17 -0.44 -0.10
N LYS A 3 11.99 0.22 -0.88
CA LYS A 3 11.89 0.29 -2.34
C LYS A 3 13.16 -0.26 -2.97
N TRP A 4 13.01 -1.10 -3.99
CA TRP A 4 14.12 -1.46 -4.84
C TRP A 4 14.51 -0.29 -5.76
N ASP A 5 15.74 0.14 -5.68
CA ASP A 5 16.32 1.16 -6.56
C ASP A 5 17.02 0.45 -7.73
N TRP A 6 16.36 0.44 -8.88
CA TRP A 6 16.87 -0.21 -10.09
C TRP A 6 18.12 0.44 -10.66
N THR A 7 18.32 1.73 -10.41
CA THR A 7 19.50 2.47 -10.91
C THR A 7 20.75 2.05 -10.18
N ASN A 8 20.65 1.87 -8.86
CA ASN A 8 21.78 1.56 -8.00
C ASN A 8 21.80 0.10 -7.54
N SER A 9 20.83 -0.72 -7.97
CA SER A 9 20.70 -2.14 -7.62
C SER A 9 20.74 -2.39 -6.11
N GLN A 10 20.01 -1.59 -5.34
CA GLN A 10 19.98 -1.65 -3.88
C GLN A 10 18.60 -1.41 -3.29
N LEU A 11 18.41 -1.88 -2.05
CA LEU A 11 17.23 -1.54 -1.26
C LEU A 11 17.39 -0.15 -0.64
N ARG A 12 16.37 0.68 -0.80
CA ARG A 12 16.29 2.00 -0.19
C ARG A 12 15.15 2.04 0.84
N LEU A 13 15.48 2.38 2.08
CA LEU A 13 14.47 2.59 3.12
C LEU A 13 13.69 3.86 2.83
N LEU A 14 12.37 3.75 2.72
CA LEU A 14 11.46 4.87 2.53
C LEU A 14 10.77 5.29 3.83
N LEU A 15 10.37 4.31 4.64
CA LEU A 15 9.66 4.56 5.89
C LEU A 15 10.02 3.50 6.91
N ASP A 16 10.51 3.93 8.07
CA ASP A 16 10.58 3.12 9.28
C ASP A 16 9.45 3.55 10.22
N ALA A 17 8.35 2.82 10.20
CA ALA A 17 7.17 3.14 10.99
C ALA A 17 7.38 2.98 12.50
N ALA A 18 8.41 2.24 12.92
CA ALA A 18 8.75 2.11 14.34
C ALA A 18 9.20 3.44 14.95
N GLN A 19 9.87 4.30 14.16
CA GLN A 19 10.26 5.65 14.57
C GLN A 19 9.05 6.57 14.82
N TRP A 20 7.90 6.21 14.24
CA TRP A 20 6.62 6.89 14.44
C TRP A 20 5.76 6.22 15.54
N GLY A 21 6.36 5.37 16.35
CA GLY A 21 5.65 4.68 17.42
C GLY A 21 4.62 3.66 16.96
N CYS A 22 4.70 3.21 15.71
CA CYS A 22 3.80 2.21 15.16
C CYS A 22 4.25 0.79 15.55
N ALA A 23 3.30 -0.13 15.49
CA ALA A 23 3.53 -1.55 15.64
C ALA A 23 2.83 -2.32 14.53
N ALA A 24 3.40 -3.47 14.20
CA ALA A 24 2.81 -4.38 13.23
C ALA A 24 1.49 -4.96 13.73
N ASN A 25 0.61 -5.30 12.80
CA ASN A 25 -0.64 -6.00 13.09
C ASN A 25 -0.40 -7.46 13.46
N ASN A 26 0.68 -8.04 12.95
CA ASN A 26 1.06 -9.43 13.18
C ASN A 26 2.53 -9.49 13.61
N GLY A 27 2.79 -10.12 14.74
CA GLY A 27 4.12 -10.17 15.35
C GLY A 27 5.16 -10.94 14.55
N SER A 28 4.77 -11.89 13.71
CA SER A 28 5.69 -12.70 12.92
C SER A 28 5.98 -12.16 11.52
N LYS A 29 5.17 -11.23 11.01
CA LYS A 29 5.20 -10.78 9.63
C LYS A 29 5.43 -9.28 9.44
N ASN A 30 5.40 -8.49 10.49
CA ASN A 30 5.52 -7.03 10.44
C ASN A 30 4.57 -6.35 9.45
N ASN A 31 3.34 -6.86 9.37
CA ASN A 31 2.34 -6.37 8.43
C ASN A 31 1.60 -5.15 8.98
N PRO A 32 1.19 -4.21 8.13
CA PRO A 32 0.28 -3.13 8.52
C PRO A 32 -1.14 -3.67 8.80
N CYS A 33 -1.97 -2.84 9.42
CA CYS A 33 -3.39 -3.16 9.60
C CYS A 33 -4.11 -3.21 8.26
N LEU A 34 -3.76 -2.28 7.36
CA LEU A 34 -4.35 -2.15 6.05
C LEU A 34 -3.36 -1.46 5.10
N THR A 35 -3.34 -1.89 3.85
CA THR A 35 -2.77 -1.14 2.73
C THR A 35 -3.80 -1.02 1.62
N GLY A 36 -3.79 0.07 0.90
CA GLY A 36 -4.68 0.27 -0.23
C GLY A 36 -4.74 1.72 -0.68
N ASP A 37 -5.34 1.94 -1.82
CA ASP A 37 -5.66 3.27 -2.36
C ASP A 37 -6.85 3.85 -1.59
N LEU A 38 -6.61 4.28 -0.36
CA LEU A 38 -7.64 4.75 0.57
C LEU A 38 -8.05 6.20 0.27
N LEU A 39 -7.16 6.99 -0.28
CA LEU A 39 -7.41 8.38 -0.65
C LEU A 39 -7.91 8.54 -2.09
N GLY A 40 -7.93 7.47 -2.87
CA GLY A 40 -8.50 7.45 -4.22
C GLY A 40 -7.62 8.10 -5.29
N ASP A 41 -6.33 8.21 -5.05
CA ASP A 41 -5.39 8.83 -5.98
C ASP A 41 -4.48 7.82 -6.71
N TRP A 42 -4.85 6.52 -6.70
CA TRP A 42 -4.19 5.32 -7.23
C TRP A 42 -2.92 4.89 -6.50
N ARG A 43 -2.38 5.72 -5.65
CA ARG A 43 -1.21 5.37 -4.82
C ARG A 43 -1.71 4.81 -3.49
N GLU A 44 -1.06 3.75 -3.05
CA GLU A 44 -1.53 3.04 -1.86
C GLU A 44 -1.01 3.70 -0.58
N GLU A 45 -1.90 3.86 0.37
CA GLU A 45 -1.60 4.25 1.74
C GLU A 45 -1.29 3.02 2.59
N ILE A 46 -0.64 3.30 3.73
CA ILE A 46 -0.33 2.29 4.75
C ILE A 46 -0.97 2.74 6.05
N LEU A 47 -1.82 1.90 6.61
CA LEU A 47 -2.46 2.13 7.91
C LEU A 47 -1.83 1.20 8.95
N LEU A 48 -1.30 1.79 10.01
CA LEU A 48 -0.69 1.08 11.14
C LEU A 48 -1.31 1.56 12.47
N ARG A 49 -1.40 0.66 13.43
CA ARG A 49 -1.72 1.05 14.80
C ARG A 49 -0.48 1.61 15.51
N ASN A 50 -0.67 2.46 16.51
CA ASN A 50 0.38 2.75 17.47
C ASN A 50 0.63 1.54 18.39
N ARG A 51 1.71 1.57 19.16
CA ARG A 51 2.09 0.45 20.04
C ARG A 51 1.02 0.14 21.08
N ASP A 52 0.36 1.16 21.59
CA ASP A 52 -0.65 1.04 22.67
C ASP A 52 -2.02 0.63 22.13
N GLY A 53 -2.22 0.61 20.81
CA GLY A 53 -3.49 0.24 20.19
C GLY A 53 -4.59 1.29 20.35
N THR A 54 -4.26 2.53 20.66
CA THR A 54 -5.21 3.63 20.88
C THR A 54 -5.41 4.52 19.67
N GLU A 55 -4.52 4.42 18.66
CA GLU A 55 -4.52 5.26 17.46
C GLU A 55 -4.23 4.42 16.22
N LEU A 56 -4.79 4.87 15.11
CA LEU A 56 -4.39 4.45 13.76
C LEU A 56 -3.63 5.59 13.09
N ARG A 57 -2.51 5.26 12.45
CA ARG A 57 -1.65 6.19 11.75
C ARG A 57 -1.62 5.86 10.28
N LEU A 58 -2.06 6.83 9.47
CA LEU A 58 -2.09 6.73 8.02
C LEU A 58 -0.82 7.37 7.44
N PHE A 59 -0.11 6.60 6.63
CA PHE A 59 1.04 7.08 5.87
C PHE A 59 0.66 7.17 4.40
N THR A 60 0.81 8.34 3.84
CA THR A 60 0.61 8.63 2.42
C THR A 60 1.83 9.31 1.83
N THR A 61 1.96 9.31 0.52
CA THR A 61 3.00 10.05 -0.18
C THR A 61 2.52 11.44 -0.58
N TRP A 62 3.33 12.45 -0.31
CA TRP A 62 3.12 13.82 -0.76
C TRP A 62 3.90 14.15 -2.05
N ILE A 63 4.69 13.20 -2.56
CA ILE A 63 5.53 13.40 -3.74
C ILE A 63 4.62 13.57 -4.98
N PRO A 64 4.75 14.68 -5.73
CA PRO A 64 3.97 14.87 -6.94
C PRO A 64 4.24 13.78 -7.99
N THR A 65 3.21 13.43 -8.76
CA THR A 65 3.33 12.50 -9.89
C THR A 65 2.70 13.08 -11.14
N GLY A 66 3.33 12.85 -12.30
CA GLY A 66 2.76 13.15 -13.60
C GLY A 66 1.78 12.08 -14.12
N HIS A 67 1.74 10.93 -13.45
CA HIS A 67 0.81 9.87 -13.83
C HIS A 67 -0.58 10.15 -13.26
N ARG A 68 -1.60 10.00 -14.13
CA ARG A 68 -2.99 10.18 -13.76
C ARG A 68 -3.75 8.90 -14.05
N LEU A 69 -4.05 8.17 -12.99
CA LEU A 69 -4.84 6.95 -13.03
C LEU A 69 -6.11 7.15 -12.22
N ARG A 70 -7.12 6.35 -12.51
CA ARG A 70 -8.30 6.25 -11.65
C ARG A 70 -7.92 5.56 -10.35
N THR A 71 -8.71 5.78 -9.32
CA THR A 71 -8.57 5.01 -8.08
C THR A 71 -8.57 3.51 -8.38
N LEU A 72 -7.67 2.79 -7.74
CA LEU A 72 -7.62 1.32 -7.87
C LEU A 72 -8.90 0.67 -7.32
N MET A 73 -9.62 1.39 -6.45
CA MET A 73 -10.90 0.94 -5.89
C MET A 73 -12.01 0.80 -6.94
N HIS A 74 -11.87 1.32 -8.17
CA HIS A 74 -12.84 1.02 -9.24
C HIS A 74 -12.79 -0.45 -9.67
N ASN A 75 -11.67 -1.14 -9.45
CA ASN A 75 -11.47 -2.53 -9.84
C ASN A 75 -12.05 -3.49 -8.79
N PRO A 76 -13.02 -4.37 -9.15
CA PRO A 76 -13.63 -5.28 -8.18
C PRO A 76 -12.66 -6.22 -7.50
N GLN A 77 -11.67 -6.74 -8.23
CA GLN A 77 -10.64 -7.61 -7.64
C GLN A 77 -9.81 -6.87 -6.60
N TYR A 78 -9.46 -5.61 -6.88
CA TYR A 78 -8.72 -4.79 -5.93
C TYR A 78 -9.49 -4.58 -4.64
N ARG A 79 -10.80 -4.24 -4.72
CA ARG A 79 -11.66 -4.11 -3.53
C ARG A 79 -11.74 -5.38 -2.71
N LEU A 80 -11.89 -6.52 -3.37
CA LEU A 80 -11.88 -7.82 -2.69
C LEU A 80 -10.51 -8.07 -2.03
N SER A 81 -9.41 -7.76 -2.70
CA SER A 81 -8.06 -7.90 -2.15
C SER A 81 -7.85 -7.03 -0.92
N VAL A 82 -8.34 -5.79 -0.92
CA VAL A 82 -8.35 -4.92 0.27
C VAL A 82 -9.15 -5.56 1.40
N ALA A 83 -10.35 -6.10 1.11
CA ALA A 83 -11.23 -6.67 2.12
C ALA A 83 -10.65 -7.93 2.79
N TRP A 84 -9.93 -8.76 2.05
CA TRP A 84 -9.42 -10.02 2.59
C TRP A 84 -7.94 -9.99 3.00
N GLN A 85 -7.24 -8.86 2.86
CA GLN A 85 -5.78 -8.83 3.04
C GLN A 85 -5.28 -9.32 4.40
N ASN A 86 -6.13 -9.34 5.41
CA ASN A 86 -5.81 -9.86 6.75
C ASN A 86 -6.41 -11.25 7.03
N VAL A 87 -7.00 -11.91 6.03
CA VAL A 87 -7.54 -13.26 6.16
C VAL A 87 -6.44 -14.28 5.90
N GLY A 88 -6.05 -15.01 6.93
CA GLY A 88 -4.91 -15.92 6.88
C GLY A 88 -3.58 -15.18 6.95
N TYR A 89 -2.89 -15.09 5.84
CA TYR A 89 -1.67 -14.27 5.71
C TYR A 89 -2.01 -12.92 5.10
N ASN A 90 -1.46 -11.87 5.67
CA ASN A 90 -1.59 -10.54 5.08
C ASN A 90 -0.92 -10.51 3.69
N GLN A 91 -1.71 -10.16 2.69
CA GLN A 91 -1.27 -10.01 1.30
C GLN A 91 -1.60 -8.60 0.84
N PRO A 92 -0.67 -7.89 0.19
CA PRO A 92 -0.98 -6.59 -0.38
C PRO A 92 -2.09 -6.71 -1.43
N PRO A 93 -3.00 -5.74 -1.53
CA PRO A 93 -4.05 -5.76 -2.53
C PRO A 93 -3.46 -5.63 -3.93
N HIS A 94 -4.16 -6.18 -4.92
CA HIS A 94 -3.74 -6.13 -6.32
C HIS A 94 -4.94 -6.02 -7.27
N PRO A 95 -4.83 -5.22 -8.33
CA PRO A 95 -5.86 -5.15 -9.35
C PRO A 95 -5.81 -6.37 -10.29
N SER A 96 -6.85 -6.52 -11.13
CA SER A 96 -6.93 -7.56 -12.16
C SER A 96 -6.13 -7.24 -13.43
N TYR A 97 -5.38 -6.17 -13.44
CA TYR A 97 -4.56 -5.73 -14.57
C TYR A 97 -3.15 -5.36 -14.11
N PHE A 98 -2.22 -5.36 -15.04
CA PHE A 98 -0.84 -4.94 -14.76
C PHE A 98 -0.77 -3.44 -14.47
N LEU A 99 -0.21 -3.10 -13.31
CA LEU A 99 0.06 -1.73 -12.90
C LEU A 99 1.59 -1.51 -12.87
N GLY A 100 2.10 -0.76 -13.83
CA GLY A 100 3.54 -0.53 -13.93
C GLY A 100 3.95 0.18 -15.22
N ALA A 101 5.26 0.34 -15.41
CA ALA A 101 5.80 0.97 -16.62
C ALA A 101 5.37 0.19 -17.88
N GLY A 102 4.92 0.93 -18.89
CA GLY A 102 4.43 0.34 -20.15
C GLY A 102 3.04 -0.28 -20.08
N MET A 103 2.30 -0.06 -18.99
CA MET A 103 0.93 -0.56 -18.88
C MET A 103 0.01 0.05 -19.95
N LYS A 104 -0.98 -0.73 -20.37
CA LYS A 104 -2.14 -0.21 -21.12
C LYS A 104 -3.03 0.63 -20.18
N PRO A 105 -3.85 1.54 -20.72
CA PRO A 105 -4.85 2.22 -19.89
C PRO A 105 -5.66 1.20 -19.08
N PRO A 106 -5.94 1.47 -17.80
CA PRO A 106 -6.76 0.58 -16.98
C PRO A 106 -8.12 0.30 -17.63
N PRO A 107 -8.68 -0.90 -17.44
CA PRO A 107 -10.02 -1.22 -17.94
C PRO A 107 -11.04 -0.17 -17.47
N GLN A 108 -11.97 0.16 -18.35
CA GLN A 108 -13.10 0.99 -17.94
C GLN A 108 -14.03 0.17 -17.03
N PRO A 109 -14.69 0.81 -16.07
CA PRO A 109 -15.70 0.15 -15.22
C PRO A 109 -16.83 -0.43 -16.04
#